data_de7b891ecf96892002427d225524cd69
#
_entry.id   de7b891ecf96892002427d225524cd69
#
_cell.length_a   1.000
_cell.length_b   1.000
_cell.length_c   1.000
_cell.angle_alpha   90.00
_cell.angle_beta   90.00
_cell.angle_gamma   90.00
#
_symmetry.space_group_name_H-M   'P 1'
#
loop_
_entity.id
_entity.type
_entity.pdbx_description
1 polymer ?
#
loop_
_entity_poly.entity_id
_entity_poly.type
_entity_poly.pdbx_seq_one_letter_code
_entity_poly.pdbx_strand_id
1 'polypeptide(L)'
;MKENTEQLSSEEKQYRKMTEEPVCRLIMKLGLPTTISMLITNVYNMVDTWFVSRLGTSATGAVGIVFGLMAIIQAFGFMFGQGAGTNISRALGAHKKERARAFSATGFYLALFAGTAVSVFGILNLDGLCRLLGSTETILPYARIYAFYVLLSAPAMATGCVMNNILRYEGY
;
A
#
# COMPACT_ATOMS: atom_id res chain seq x y z
N MET A 1 12.11 32.49 0.69
CA MET A 1 11.04 33.29 1.34
C MET A 1 9.72 33.27 0.56
N LYS A 2 9.70 33.41 -0.78
CA LYS A 2 8.48 33.29 -1.62
C LYS A 2 7.90 31.87 -1.66
N GLU A 3 8.74 30.87 -1.69
CA GLU A 3 8.35 29.45 -1.73
C GLU A 3 7.59 28.99 -0.47
N ASN A 4 7.97 29.47 0.70
CA ASN A 4 7.28 29.21 1.96
C ASN A 4 5.89 29.90 2.03
N THR A 5 5.72 31.04 1.36
CA THR A 5 4.44 31.77 1.34
C THR A 5 3.45 31.11 0.37
N GLU A 6 3.91 30.53 -0.74
CA GLU A 6 3.06 29.78 -1.69
C GLU A 6 2.63 28.43 -1.11
N GLN A 7 3.50 27.73 -0.39
CA GLN A 7 3.16 26.50 0.31
C GLN A 7 2.13 26.72 1.41
N LEU A 8 2.29 27.76 2.23
CA LEU A 8 1.31 28.14 3.25
C LEU A 8 -0.07 28.48 2.64
N SER A 9 -0.10 29.17 1.50
CA SER A 9 -1.36 29.47 0.79
C SER A 9 -2.00 28.22 0.17
N SER A 10 -1.23 27.24 -0.26
CA SER A 10 -1.70 25.98 -0.80
C SER A 10 -2.30 25.10 0.30
N GLU A 11 -1.65 24.99 1.46
CA GLU A 11 -2.13 24.23 2.61
C GLU A 11 -3.41 24.84 3.20
N GLU A 12 -3.51 26.17 3.28
CA GLU A 12 -4.73 26.85 3.73
C GLU A 12 -5.91 26.61 2.78
N LYS A 13 -5.68 26.66 1.47
CA LYS A 13 -6.69 26.34 0.47
C LYS A 13 -7.19 24.90 0.60
N GLN A 14 -6.26 23.97 0.89
CA GLN A 14 -6.60 22.58 1.07
C GLN A 14 -7.40 22.33 2.35
N TYR A 15 -7.02 22.99 3.45
CA TYR A 15 -7.76 22.93 4.71
C TYR A 15 -9.19 23.49 4.55
N ARG A 16 -9.37 24.65 3.91
CA ARG A 16 -10.68 25.21 3.60
C ARG A 16 -11.51 24.30 2.73
N LYS A 17 -10.93 23.72 1.69
CA LYS A 17 -11.60 22.75 0.82
C LYS A 17 -12.13 21.55 1.60
N MET A 18 -11.39 21.05 2.58
CA MET A 18 -11.78 19.89 3.39
C MET A 18 -12.81 20.23 4.48
N THR A 19 -12.87 21.48 4.94
CA THR A 19 -13.75 21.90 6.06
C THR A 19 -14.98 22.67 5.61
N GLU A 20 -14.92 23.40 4.51
CA GLU A 20 -16.00 24.31 4.05
C GLU A 20 -16.81 23.73 2.88
N GLU A 21 -16.28 22.78 2.08
CA GLU A 21 -17.05 22.16 1.00
C GLU A 21 -18.13 21.19 1.54
N PRO A 22 -19.31 21.12 0.89
CA PRO A 22 -20.36 20.16 1.26
C PRO A 22 -19.80 18.73 1.19
N VAL A 23 -20.04 17.94 2.26
CA VAL A 23 -19.48 16.60 2.44
C VAL A 23 -19.72 15.68 1.23
N CYS A 24 -20.93 15.70 0.65
CA CYS A 24 -21.26 14.91 -0.54
C CYS A 24 -20.35 15.24 -1.74
N ARG A 25 -20.10 16.53 -1.98
CA ARG A 25 -19.27 16.99 -3.10
C ARG A 25 -17.81 16.60 -2.89
N LEU A 26 -17.35 16.70 -1.65
CA LEU A 26 -15.98 16.30 -1.28
C LEU A 26 -15.76 14.82 -1.46
N ILE A 27 -16.71 13.98 -1.01
CA ILE A 27 -16.67 12.51 -1.19
C ILE A 27 -16.61 12.15 -2.68
N MET A 28 -17.45 12.74 -3.51
CA MET A 28 -17.43 12.46 -4.96
C MET A 28 -16.11 12.91 -5.60
N LYS A 29 -15.58 14.07 -5.21
CA LYS A 29 -14.36 14.63 -5.79
C LYS A 29 -13.10 13.85 -5.43
N LEU A 30 -13.03 13.27 -4.24
CA LEU A 30 -11.91 12.45 -3.78
C LEU A 30 -12.13 10.97 -4.10
N GLY A 31 -13.36 10.49 -4.02
CA GLY A 31 -13.70 9.09 -4.24
C GLY A 31 -13.64 8.66 -5.70
N LEU A 32 -14.09 9.51 -6.63
CA LEU A 32 -14.13 9.17 -8.05
C LEU A 32 -12.74 8.86 -8.63
N PRO A 33 -11.71 9.74 -8.48
CA PRO A 33 -10.36 9.43 -8.94
C PRO A 33 -9.77 8.19 -8.29
N THR A 34 -10.02 8.00 -6.99
CA THR A 34 -9.56 6.83 -6.24
C THR A 34 -10.18 5.54 -6.78
N THR A 35 -11.49 5.55 -7.07
CA THR A 35 -12.20 4.40 -7.64
C THR A 35 -11.67 4.06 -9.03
N ILE A 36 -11.45 5.07 -9.87
CA ILE A 36 -10.87 4.87 -11.22
C ILE A 36 -9.47 4.25 -11.10
N SER A 37 -8.62 4.76 -10.22
CA SER A 37 -7.28 4.20 -9.99
C SER A 37 -7.33 2.74 -9.53
N MET A 38 -8.27 2.39 -8.64
CA MET A 38 -8.46 1.00 -8.21
C MET A 38 -8.97 0.11 -9.34
N LEU A 39 -9.85 0.59 -10.19
CA LEU A 39 -10.32 -0.16 -11.36
C LEU A 39 -9.18 -0.43 -12.35
N ILE A 40 -8.34 0.57 -12.64
CA ILE A 40 -7.17 0.42 -13.50
C ILE A 40 -6.22 -0.64 -12.92
N THR A 41 -5.96 -0.60 -11.62
CA THR A 41 -5.11 -1.59 -10.94
C THR A 41 -5.70 -3.01 -11.05
N ASN A 42 -7.02 -3.16 -10.89
CA ASN A 42 -7.67 -4.47 -11.04
C ASN A 42 -7.59 -4.99 -12.48
N VAL A 43 -7.80 -4.12 -13.49
CA VAL A 43 -7.63 -4.48 -14.90
C VAL A 43 -6.19 -4.91 -15.17
N TYR A 44 -5.20 -4.18 -14.65
CA TYR A 44 -3.79 -4.53 -14.75
C TYR A 44 -3.51 -5.93 -14.18
N ASN A 45 -3.98 -6.22 -12.97
CA ASN A 45 -3.83 -7.53 -12.34
C ASN A 45 -4.50 -8.66 -13.16
N MET A 46 -5.64 -8.37 -13.76
CA MET A 46 -6.36 -9.32 -14.62
C MET A 46 -5.57 -9.66 -15.87
N VAL A 47 -5.00 -8.64 -16.53
CA VAL A 47 -4.16 -8.78 -17.72
C VAL A 47 -2.88 -9.55 -17.38
N ASP A 48 -2.23 -9.22 -16.27
CA ASP A 48 -1.03 -9.92 -15.80
C ASP A 48 -1.31 -11.41 -15.57
N THR A 49 -2.37 -11.74 -14.86
CA THR A 49 -2.81 -13.13 -14.64
C THR A 49 -3.10 -13.86 -15.95
N TRP A 50 -3.70 -13.18 -16.94
CA TRP A 50 -3.96 -13.77 -18.24
C TRP A 50 -2.67 -14.09 -19.00
N PHE A 51 -1.66 -13.21 -18.98
CA PHE A 51 -0.36 -13.50 -19.60
C PHE A 51 0.35 -14.66 -18.90
N VAL A 52 0.35 -14.71 -17.57
CA VAL A 52 0.97 -15.79 -16.81
C VAL A 52 0.25 -17.11 -17.04
N SER A 53 -1.06 -17.12 -17.25
CA SER A 53 -1.83 -18.35 -17.53
C SER A 53 -1.36 -19.07 -18.80
N ARG A 54 -0.75 -18.35 -19.74
CA ARG A 54 -0.17 -18.91 -20.98
C ARG A 54 1.14 -19.65 -20.76
N LEU A 55 1.82 -19.45 -19.61
CA LEU A 55 3.07 -20.14 -19.26
C LEU A 55 2.83 -21.55 -18.71
N GLY A 56 1.58 -21.93 -18.46
CA GLY A 56 1.18 -23.25 -17.99
C GLY A 56 0.53 -23.25 -16.61
N THR A 57 -0.11 -24.35 -16.26
CA THR A 57 -0.89 -24.51 -15.02
C THR A 57 -0.05 -24.37 -13.76
N SER A 58 1.19 -24.87 -13.77
CA SER A 58 2.11 -24.77 -12.63
C SER A 58 2.55 -23.32 -12.37
N ALA A 59 2.80 -22.55 -13.43
CA ALA A 59 3.14 -21.14 -13.30
C ALA A 59 1.95 -20.31 -12.78
N THR A 60 0.75 -20.59 -13.28
CA THR A 60 -0.49 -19.93 -12.80
C THR A 60 -0.75 -20.27 -11.33
N GLY A 61 -0.54 -21.54 -10.93
CA GLY A 61 -0.63 -21.94 -9.52
C GLY A 61 0.37 -21.21 -8.63
N ALA A 62 1.61 -21.03 -9.09
CA ALA A 62 2.63 -20.28 -8.36
C ALA A 62 2.23 -18.81 -8.14
N VAL A 63 1.67 -18.14 -9.15
CA VAL A 63 1.16 -16.79 -9.02
C VAL A 63 0.02 -16.72 -8.00
N GLY A 64 -0.93 -17.65 -8.05
CA GLY A 64 -2.03 -17.70 -7.07
C GLY A 64 -1.54 -17.80 -5.62
N ILE A 65 -0.51 -18.64 -5.37
CA ILE A 65 0.12 -18.78 -4.05
C ILE A 65 0.78 -17.48 -3.62
N VAL A 66 1.53 -16.86 -4.51
CA VAL A 66 2.25 -15.61 -4.22
C VAL A 66 1.30 -14.41 -4.05
N PHE A 67 0.11 -14.43 -4.68
CA PHE A 67 -0.94 -13.45 -4.38
C PHE A 67 -1.34 -13.47 -2.90
N GLY A 68 -1.42 -14.65 -2.27
CA GLY A 68 -1.63 -14.76 -0.83
C GLY A 68 -0.54 -14.06 -0.02
N LEU A 69 0.72 -14.23 -0.42
CA LEU A 69 1.86 -13.55 0.20
C LEU A 69 1.78 -12.03 0.02
N MET A 70 1.47 -11.56 -1.19
CA MET A 70 1.27 -10.14 -1.48
C MET A 70 0.15 -9.54 -0.63
N ALA A 71 -0.96 -10.26 -0.45
CA ALA A 71 -2.08 -9.83 0.40
C ALA A 71 -1.65 -9.64 1.86
N ILE A 72 -0.80 -10.53 2.39
CA ILE A 72 -0.24 -10.42 3.75
C ILE A 72 0.62 -9.16 3.87
N ILE A 73 1.53 -8.92 2.91
CA ILE A 73 2.39 -7.72 2.90
C ILE A 73 1.54 -6.45 2.82
N GLN A 74 0.53 -6.43 1.96
CA GLN A 74 -0.40 -5.30 1.83
C GLN A 74 -1.21 -5.09 3.10
N ALA A 75 -1.63 -6.14 3.80
CA ALA A 75 -2.36 -6.04 5.06
C ALA A 75 -1.55 -5.27 6.11
N PHE A 76 -0.25 -5.52 6.25
CA PHE A 76 0.63 -4.72 7.11
C PHE A 76 0.70 -3.26 6.65
N GLY A 77 0.86 -3.03 5.35
CA GLY A 77 0.86 -1.68 4.78
C GLY A 77 -0.45 -0.92 5.07
N PHE A 78 -1.60 -1.56 4.91
CA PHE A 78 -2.89 -0.96 5.23
C PHE A 78 -3.08 -0.75 6.73
N MET A 79 -2.67 -1.69 7.57
CA MET A 79 -2.77 -1.58 9.03
C MET A 79 -2.04 -0.32 9.52
N PHE A 80 -0.80 -0.13 9.12
CA PHE A 80 -0.02 1.06 9.52
C PHE A 80 -0.49 2.32 8.79
N GLY A 81 -0.85 2.22 7.50
CA GLY A 81 -1.32 3.34 6.70
C GLY A 81 -2.65 3.91 7.18
N GLN A 82 -3.64 3.07 7.46
CA GLN A 82 -4.95 3.50 7.98
C GLN A 82 -4.84 3.97 9.44
N GLY A 83 -4.03 3.28 10.25
CA GLY A 83 -3.79 3.66 11.64
C GLY A 83 -3.15 5.04 11.75
N ALA A 84 -2.09 5.30 10.98
CA ALA A 84 -1.46 6.60 10.90
C ALA A 84 -2.41 7.65 10.29
N GLY A 85 -3.08 7.33 9.18
CA GLY A 85 -3.96 8.22 8.44
C GLY A 85 -5.10 8.79 9.28
N THR A 86 -5.76 7.96 10.06
CA THR A 86 -6.83 8.41 10.98
C THR A 86 -6.33 9.43 12.00
N ASN A 87 -5.13 9.21 12.55
CA ASN A 87 -4.51 10.14 13.50
C ASN A 87 -4.02 11.41 12.82
N ILE A 88 -3.51 11.30 11.57
CA ILE A 88 -3.12 12.44 10.74
C ILE A 88 -4.31 13.35 10.49
N SER A 89 -5.45 12.81 10.02
CA SER A 89 -6.67 13.59 9.76
C SER A 89 -7.17 14.33 11.02
N ARG A 90 -7.14 13.65 12.18
CA ARG A 90 -7.51 14.29 13.46
C ARG A 90 -6.54 15.38 13.86
N ALA A 91 -5.24 15.18 13.68
CA ALA A 91 -4.22 16.16 14.00
C ALA A 91 -4.30 17.39 13.09
N LEU A 92 -4.56 17.19 11.80
CA LEU A 92 -4.78 18.26 10.83
C LEU A 92 -6.05 19.07 11.16
N GLY A 93 -7.17 18.41 11.47
CA GLY A 93 -8.40 19.06 11.89
C GLY A 93 -8.24 19.88 13.19
N ALA A 94 -7.32 19.46 14.06
CA ALA A 94 -6.97 20.21 15.29
C ALA A 94 -5.86 21.25 15.11
N HIS A 95 -5.46 21.58 13.87
CA HIS A 95 -4.34 22.47 13.53
C HIS A 95 -2.97 22.10 14.13
N LYS A 96 -2.77 20.82 14.50
CA LYS A 96 -1.54 20.30 15.11
C LYS A 96 -0.63 19.65 14.05
N LYS A 97 -0.09 20.45 13.14
CA LYS A 97 0.74 19.99 12.00
C LYS A 97 1.95 19.14 12.43
N GLU A 98 2.62 19.52 13.51
CA GLU A 98 3.76 18.75 14.02
C GLU A 98 3.39 17.32 14.45
N ARG A 99 2.20 17.14 15.03
CA ARG A 99 1.69 15.81 15.36
C ARG A 99 1.32 15.02 14.11
N ALA A 100 0.74 15.64 13.10
CA ALA A 100 0.45 14.98 11.85
C ALA A 100 1.73 14.46 11.18
N ARG A 101 2.79 15.28 11.12
CA ARG A 101 4.10 14.87 10.61
C ARG A 101 4.71 13.72 11.41
N ALA A 102 4.60 13.76 12.73
CA ALA A 102 5.10 12.67 13.58
C ALA A 102 4.36 11.35 13.31
N PHE A 103 3.03 11.37 13.12
CA PHE A 103 2.26 10.17 12.78
C PHE A 103 2.61 9.65 11.38
N SER A 104 2.82 10.53 10.39
CA SER A 104 3.25 10.15 9.04
C SER A 104 4.62 9.45 9.08
N ALA A 105 5.59 10.03 9.78
CA ALA A 105 6.92 9.45 9.93
C ALA A 105 6.86 8.10 10.67
N THR A 106 6.11 8.02 11.77
CA THR A 106 5.98 6.79 12.56
C THR A 106 5.33 5.67 11.72
N GLY A 107 4.26 5.97 10.99
CA GLY A 107 3.60 5.01 10.10
C GLY A 107 4.54 4.48 9.02
N PHE A 108 5.33 5.36 8.41
CA PHE A 108 6.33 4.99 7.40
C PHE A 108 7.41 4.06 7.97
N TYR A 109 8.03 4.42 9.10
CA TYR A 109 9.09 3.60 9.68
C TYR A 109 8.58 2.27 10.22
N LEU A 110 7.38 2.21 10.78
CA LEU A 110 6.76 0.95 11.21
C LEU A 110 6.48 0.03 10.03
N ALA A 111 5.99 0.57 8.92
CA ALA A 111 5.76 -0.22 7.70
C ALA A 111 7.08 -0.70 7.08
N LEU A 112 8.11 0.13 7.07
CA LEU A 112 9.43 -0.25 6.59
C LEU A 112 10.01 -1.38 7.45
N PHE A 113 9.92 -1.25 8.78
CA PHE A 113 10.39 -2.28 9.70
C PHE A 113 9.60 -3.60 9.53
N ALA A 114 8.27 -3.53 9.49
CA ALA A 114 7.43 -4.71 9.31
C ALA A 114 7.66 -5.38 7.94
N GLY A 115 7.73 -4.59 6.87
CA GLY A 115 8.03 -5.09 5.52
C GLY A 115 9.41 -5.76 5.44
N THR A 116 10.43 -5.17 6.10
CA THR A 116 11.76 -5.76 6.19
C THR A 116 11.75 -7.04 7.03
N ALA A 117 11.04 -7.07 8.14
CA ALA A 117 10.91 -8.28 8.95
C ALA A 117 10.25 -9.42 8.15
N VAL A 118 9.13 -9.15 7.47
CA VAL A 118 8.46 -10.12 6.61
C VAL A 118 9.39 -10.60 5.48
N SER A 119 10.16 -9.70 4.87
CA SER A 119 11.15 -10.02 3.83
C SER A 119 12.21 -10.98 4.37
N VAL A 120 12.86 -10.62 5.47
CA VAL A 120 13.96 -11.43 6.05
C VAL A 120 13.43 -12.79 6.51
N PHE A 121 12.35 -12.84 7.30
CA PHE A 121 11.79 -14.11 7.76
C PHE A 121 11.27 -14.96 6.61
N GLY A 122 10.64 -14.35 5.60
CA GLY A 122 10.14 -15.05 4.43
C GLY A 122 11.26 -15.64 3.58
N ILE A 123 12.35 -14.92 3.35
CA ILE A 123 13.51 -15.41 2.58
C ILE A 123 14.21 -16.54 3.33
N LEU A 124 14.39 -16.43 4.65
CA LEU A 124 15.02 -17.47 5.47
C LEU A 124 14.21 -18.78 5.49
N ASN A 125 12.88 -18.69 5.38
CA ASN A 125 11.98 -19.86 5.42
C ASN A 125 11.17 -20.01 4.12
N LEU A 126 11.76 -19.71 2.99
CA LEU A 126 11.07 -19.59 1.70
C LEU A 126 10.27 -20.86 1.32
N ASP A 127 10.88 -22.02 1.47
CA ASP A 127 10.25 -23.31 1.14
C ASP A 127 9.09 -23.62 2.10
N GLY A 128 9.28 -23.37 3.40
CA GLY A 128 8.25 -23.54 4.40
C GLY A 128 7.07 -22.59 4.18
N LEU A 129 7.36 -21.34 3.82
CA LEU A 129 6.36 -20.33 3.52
C LEU A 129 5.54 -20.70 2.28
N CYS A 130 6.20 -21.14 1.18
CA CYS A 130 5.51 -21.58 -0.03
C CYS A 130 4.62 -22.80 0.24
N ARG A 131 5.09 -23.77 1.01
CA ARG A 131 4.30 -24.94 1.41
C ARG A 131 3.11 -24.55 2.31
N LEU A 132 3.31 -23.65 3.27
CA LEU A 132 2.23 -23.12 4.13
C LEU A 132 1.13 -22.44 3.32
N LEU A 133 1.50 -21.73 2.25
CA LEU A 133 0.58 -21.07 1.34
C LEU A 133 -0.10 -22.04 0.35
N GLY A 134 0.22 -23.36 0.42
CA GLY A 134 -0.43 -24.41 -0.38
C GLY A 134 0.33 -24.84 -1.63
N SER A 135 1.64 -24.58 -1.72
CA SER A 135 2.46 -25.01 -2.85
C SER A 135 2.63 -26.54 -2.84
N THR A 136 2.34 -27.16 -3.98
CA THR A 136 2.65 -28.57 -4.24
C THR A 136 4.09 -28.73 -4.76
N GLU A 137 4.63 -29.94 -4.74
CA GLU A 137 6.00 -30.23 -5.23
C GLU A 137 6.23 -29.75 -6.68
N THR A 138 5.21 -29.82 -7.52
CA THR A 138 5.28 -29.36 -8.92
C THR A 138 5.28 -27.86 -9.10
N ILE A 139 4.66 -27.13 -8.16
CA ILE A 139 4.50 -25.66 -8.18
C ILE A 139 5.66 -25.00 -7.44
N LEU A 140 6.23 -25.68 -6.45
CA LEU A 140 7.25 -25.15 -5.53
C LEU A 140 8.43 -24.45 -6.24
N PRO A 141 9.05 -25.01 -7.31
CA PRO A 141 10.16 -24.35 -7.98
C PRO A 141 9.81 -22.97 -8.54
N TYR A 142 8.63 -22.87 -9.14
CA TYR A 142 8.14 -21.60 -9.70
C TYR A 142 7.72 -20.62 -8.61
N ALA A 143 7.00 -21.12 -7.60
CA ALA A 143 6.56 -20.31 -6.45
C ALA A 143 7.76 -19.73 -5.67
N ARG A 144 8.82 -20.51 -5.49
CA ARG A 144 10.05 -20.10 -4.80
C ARG A 144 10.72 -18.90 -5.47
N ILE A 145 10.91 -18.99 -6.79
CA ILE A 145 11.56 -17.89 -7.55
C ILE A 145 10.72 -16.64 -7.47
N TYR A 146 9.40 -16.75 -7.68
CA TYR A 146 8.52 -15.60 -7.68
C TYR A 146 8.35 -14.99 -6.29
N ALA A 147 8.16 -15.84 -5.26
CA ALA A 147 8.08 -15.40 -3.87
C ALA A 147 9.35 -14.70 -3.39
N PHE A 148 10.53 -15.13 -3.83
CA PHE A 148 11.80 -14.48 -3.50
C PHE A 148 11.82 -13.03 -3.96
N TYR A 149 11.46 -12.75 -5.21
CA TYR A 149 11.41 -11.36 -5.74
C TYR A 149 10.32 -10.52 -5.06
N VAL A 150 9.18 -11.11 -4.75
CA VAL A 150 8.10 -10.42 -4.03
C VAL A 150 8.52 -10.10 -2.60
N LEU A 151 9.17 -11.01 -1.90
CA LEU A 151 9.71 -10.76 -0.56
C LEU A 151 10.81 -9.69 -0.57
N LEU A 152 11.67 -9.68 -1.58
CA LEU A 152 12.68 -8.63 -1.74
C LEU A 152 12.04 -7.25 -1.92
N SER A 153 10.90 -7.17 -2.60
CA SER A 153 10.15 -5.93 -2.78
C SER A 153 9.22 -5.57 -1.61
N ALA A 154 9.03 -6.46 -0.63
CA ALA A 154 8.08 -6.30 0.47
C ALA A 154 8.25 -4.99 1.27
N PRO A 155 9.47 -4.52 1.62
CA PRO A 155 9.64 -3.24 2.30
C PRO A 155 9.13 -2.06 1.47
N ALA A 156 9.40 -2.06 0.16
CA ALA A 156 8.96 -1.03 -0.76
C ALA A 156 7.43 -1.08 -0.96
N MET A 157 6.84 -2.27 -1.07
CA MET A 157 5.39 -2.44 -1.16
C MET A 157 4.67 -1.93 0.09
N ALA A 158 5.13 -2.32 1.27
CA ALA A 158 4.53 -1.91 2.54
C ALA A 158 4.60 -0.39 2.72
N THR A 159 5.75 0.23 2.49
CA THR A 159 5.93 1.68 2.58
C THR A 159 5.13 2.43 1.50
N GLY A 160 5.06 1.91 0.27
CA GLY A 160 4.24 2.45 -0.80
C GLY A 160 2.75 2.48 -0.45
N CYS A 161 2.22 1.41 0.18
CA CYS A 161 0.86 1.38 0.69
C CYS A 161 0.61 2.46 1.75
N VAL A 162 1.54 2.64 2.69
CA VAL A 162 1.43 3.67 3.73
C VAL A 162 1.47 5.07 3.13
N MET A 163 2.40 5.34 2.22
CA MET A 163 2.50 6.65 1.54
C MET A 163 1.22 6.99 0.78
N ASN A 164 0.66 6.02 0.04
CA ASN A 164 -0.59 6.19 -0.68
C ASN A 164 -1.76 6.52 0.27
N ASN A 165 -1.84 5.83 1.41
CA ASN A 165 -2.85 6.11 2.42
C ASN A 165 -2.65 7.50 3.04
N ILE A 166 -1.42 7.87 3.43
CA ILE A 166 -1.12 9.19 4.01
C ILE A 166 -1.58 10.31 3.06
N LEU A 167 -1.19 10.26 1.78
CA LEU A 167 -1.60 11.24 0.78
C LEU A 167 -3.13 11.36 0.67
N ARG A 168 -3.82 10.22 0.71
CA ARG A 168 -5.29 10.20 0.68
C ARG A 168 -5.91 10.86 1.91
N TYR A 169 -5.35 10.66 3.10
CA TYR A 169 -5.83 11.28 4.35
C TYR A 169 -5.44 12.76 4.48
N GLU A 170 -4.40 13.18 3.79
CA GLU A 170 -4.02 14.60 3.63
C GLU A 170 -4.88 15.32 2.57
N GLY A 171 -5.67 14.58 1.76
CA GLY A 171 -6.61 15.13 0.78
C GLY A 171 -5.99 15.43 -0.59
N TYR A 172 -4.89 14.75 -0.94
CA TYR A 172 -4.29 14.76 -2.27
C TYR A 172 -4.87 13.67 -3.18
#